data_a4334f3afe5d0ed3e60abf71ebe9a50d
#
_entry.id   a4334f3afe5d0ed3e60abf71ebe9a50d
#
_cell.length_a   1.000
_cell.length_b   1.000
_cell.length_c   1.000
_cell.angle_alpha   90.00
_cell.angle_beta   90.00
_cell.angle_gamma   90.00
#
_symmetry.space_group_name_H-M   'P 1'
#
loop_
_entity.id
_entity.type
_entity.pdbx_description
1 polymer ?
#
loop_
_entity_poly.entity_id
_entity_poly.type
_entity_poly.pdbx_seq_one_letter_code
_entity_poly.pdbx_strand_id
1 'polypeptide(L)'
;VTDRIEKIKAFLKDNPSDCFLNHALALEYVKAGDEADARAHFELNMNNDPTYVATYYHLGKLLERVGEQEQAIAVYEKGMERAKAAKDMHSYNELQAAYEDLAY
;
A
#
# COMPACT_ATOMS: atom_id res chain seq x y z
N VAL A 1 2.73 -20.21 -3.86
CA VAL A 1 2.87 -18.75 -4.01
C VAL A 1 2.16 -18.29 -5.27
N THR A 2 2.53 -18.85 -6.42
CA THR A 2 1.95 -18.46 -7.71
C THR A 2 0.46 -18.76 -7.80
N ASP A 3 -0.03 -19.81 -7.15
CA ASP A 3 -1.45 -20.16 -7.16
C ASP A 3 -2.32 -19.06 -6.59
N ARG A 4 -1.86 -18.44 -5.49
CA ARG A 4 -2.62 -17.37 -4.86
C ARG A 4 -2.66 -16.12 -5.73
N ILE A 5 -1.52 -15.80 -6.35
CA ILE A 5 -1.44 -14.67 -7.28
C ILE A 5 -2.39 -14.89 -8.46
N GLU A 6 -2.38 -16.08 -9.04
CA GLU A 6 -3.24 -16.40 -10.17
C GLU A 6 -4.73 -16.35 -9.81
N LYS A 7 -5.09 -16.81 -8.60
CA LYS A 7 -6.48 -16.74 -8.12
C LYS A 7 -6.94 -15.29 -7.97
N ILE A 8 -6.10 -14.45 -7.39
CA ILE A 8 -6.45 -13.04 -7.21
C ILE A 8 -6.59 -12.35 -8.57
N LYS A 9 -5.68 -12.64 -9.50
CA LYS A 9 -5.77 -12.10 -10.85
C LYS A 9 -7.07 -12.50 -11.55
N ALA A 10 -7.52 -13.73 -11.34
CA ALA A 10 -8.77 -14.21 -11.91
C ALA A 10 -9.96 -13.39 -11.39
N PHE A 11 -9.99 -13.10 -10.09
CA PHE A 11 -11.04 -12.25 -9.51
C PHE A 11 -10.98 -10.82 -10.05
N LEU A 12 -9.77 -10.32 -10.28
CA LEU A 12 -9.58 -8.96 -10.78
C LEU A 12 -10.05 -8.78 -12.21
N LYS A 13 -10.15 -9.85 -12.99
CA LYS A 13 -10.67 -9.76 -14.37
C LYS A 13 -12.07 -9.17 -14.39
N ASP A 14 -12.90 -9.53 -13.42
CA ASP A 14 -14.27 -9.05 -13.33
C ASP A 14 -14.38 -7.73 -12.57
N ASN A 15 -13.38 -7.43 -11.72
CA ASN A 15 -13.38 -6.24 -10.87
C ASN A 15 -11.99 -5.61 -10.83
N PRO A 16 -11.51 -5.03 -11.96
CA PRO A 16 -10.13 -4.57 -12.06
C PRO A 16 -9.77 -3.40 -11.13
N SER A 17 -10.78 -2.66 -10.65
CA SER A 17 -10.55 -1.53 -9.74
C SER A 17 -10.82 -1.87 -8.27
N ASP A 18 -11.05 -3.13 -7.95
CA ASP A 18 -11.32 -3.54 -6.57
C ASP A 18 -10.07 -3.32 -5.71
N CYS A 19 -10.16 -2.41 -4.75
CA CYS A 19 -9.03 -2.02 -3.93
C CYS A 19 -8.55 -3.14 -3.02
N PHE A 20 -9.46 -3.92 -2.46
CA PHE A 20 -9.08 -5.04 -1.60
C PHE A 20 -8.29 -6.09 -2.39
N LEU A 21 -8.76 -6.44 -3.59
CA LEU A 21 -8.07 -7.42 -4.43
C LEU A 21 -6.72 -6.92 -4.91
N ASN A 22 -6.64 -5.65 -5.34
CA ASN A 22 -5.36 -5.08 -5.75
C ASN A 22 -4.38 -4.99 -4.57
N HIS A 23 -4.88 -4.67 -3.39
CA HIS A 23 -4.06 -4.64 -2.18
C HIS A 23 -3.52 -6.05 -1.86
N ALA A 24 -4.40 -7.05 -1.90
CA ALA A 24 -4.02 -8.44 -1.65
C ALA A 24 -2.97 -8.93 -2.66
N LEU A 25 -3.16 -8.57 -3.93
CA LEU A 25 -2.20 -8.95 -4.97
C LEU A 25 -0.84 -8.28 -4.74
N ALA A 26 -0.85 -7.00 -4.38
CA ALA A 26 0.39 -6.28 -4.08
C ALA A 26 1.14 -6.95 -2.92
N LEU A 27 0.43 -7.36 -1.87
CA LEU A 27 1.05 -8.04 -0.73
C LEU A 27 1.67 -9.38 -1.14
N GLU A 28 1.01 -10.13 -2.04
CA GLU A 28 1.58 -11.38 -2.54
C GLU A 28 2.83 -11.14 -3.37
N TYR A 29 2.85 -10.08 -4.17
CA TYR A 29 4.04 -9.70 -4.91
C TYR A 29 5.19 -9.33 -3.98
N VAL A 30 4.90 -8.63 -2.87
CA VAL A 30 5.92 -8.32 -1.86
C VAL A 30 6.54 -9.62 -1.32
N LYS A 31 5.70 -10.59 -0.99
CA LYS A 31 6.17 -11.89 -0.48
C LYS A 31 7.02 -12.62 -1.50
N ALA A 32 6.67 -12.48 -2.77
CA ALA A 32 7.40 -13.15 -3.86
C ALA A 32 8.70 -12.42 -4.24
N GLY A 33 8.95 -11.26 -3.67
CA GLY A 33 10.12 -10.46 -3.99
C GLY A 33 9.97 -9.64 -5.26
N ASP A 34 8.76 -9.54 -5.79
CA ASP A 34 8.47 -8.80 -7.02
C ASP A 34 8.02 -7.38 -6.66
N GLU A 35 8.98 -6.56 -6.32
CA GLU A 35 8.69 -5.23 -5.75
C GLU A 35 8.13 -4.26 -6.79
N ALA A 36 8.53 -4.39 -8.05
CA ALA A 36 8.02 -3.51 -9.10
C ALA A 36 6.51 -3.71 -9.32
N ASP A 37 6.07 -4.96 -9.38
CA ASP A 37 4.65 -5.25 -9.55
C ASP A 37 3.85 -4.90 -8.30
N ALA A 38 4.43 -5.14 -7.11
CA ALA A 38 3.79 -4.75 -5.86
C ALA A 38 3.54 -3.23 -5.83
N ARG A 39 4.56 -2.47 -6.18
CA ARG A 39 4.48 -1.01 -6.22
C ARG A 39 3.39 -0.54 -7.18
N ALA A 40 3.34 -1.13 -8.37
CA ALA A 40 2.36 -0.74 -9.38
C ALA A 40 0.93 -0.93 -8.87
N HIS A 41 0.65 -2.04 -8.17
CA HIS A 41 -0.69 -2.29 -7.65
C HIS A 41 -1.04 -1.40 -6.46
N PHE A 42 -0.07 -1.09 -5.60
CA PHE A 42 -0.33 -0.12 -4.52
C PHE A 42 -0.60 1.28 -5.10
N GLU A 43 0.17 1.70 -6.09
CA GLU A 43 -0.04 3.01 -6.72
C GLU A 43 -1.37 3.08 -7.44
N LEU A 44 -1.77 1.99 -8.08
CA LEU A 44 -3.09 1.89 -8.70
C LEU A 44 -4.19 2.11 -7.67
N ASN A 45 -4.05 1.51 -6.48
CA ASN A 45 -5.02 1.70 -5.41
C ASN A 45 -5.09 3.15 -4.94
N MET A 46 -3.94 3.80 -4.79
CA MET A 46 -3.93 5.20 -4.39
C MET A 46 -4.67 6.08 -5.39
N ASN A 47 -4.56 5.76 -6.68
CA ASN A 47 -5.25 6.52 -7.72
C ASN A 47 -6.74 6.19 -7.79
N ASN A 48 -7.10 4.91 -7.63
CA ASN A 48 -8.49 4.48 -7.71
C ASN A 48 -9.32 4.89 -6.50
N ASP A 49 -8.72 4.80 -5.30
CA ASP A 49 -9.42 5.16 -4.06
C ASP A 49 -8.41 5.69 -3.04
N PRO A 50 -8.15 7.00 -3.06
CA PRO A 50 -7.22 7.61 -2.09
C PRO A 50 -7.63 7.44 -0.62
N THR A 51 -8.87 7.03 -0.36
CA THR A 51 -9.35 6.82 1.02
C THR A 51 -9.08 5.41 1.54
N TYR A 52 -8.53 4.53 0.71
CA TYR A 52 -8.20 3.18 1.14
C TYR A 52 -6.89 3.21 1.92
N VAL A 53 -7.01 3.39 3.23
CA VAL A 53 -5.90 3.79 4.12
C VAL A 53 -4.77 2.75 4.18
N ALA A 54 -5.11 1.46 4.12
CA ALA A 54 -4.12 0.39 4.25
C ALA A 54 -2.99 0.46 3.22
N THR A 55 -3.26 0.99 2.04
CA THR A 55 -2.28 1.09 0.96
C THR A 55 -1.06 1.92 1.36
N TYR A 56 -1.29 3.02 2.09
CA TYR A 56 -0.22 3.97 2.40
C TYR A 56 0.87 3.36 3.28
N TYR A 57 0.48 2.58 4.28
CA TYR A 57 1.46 1.96 5.16
C TYR A 57 2.34 0.98 4.37
N HIS A 58 1.71 0.10 3.61
CA HIS A 58 2.46 -0.94 2.89
C HIS A 58 3.29 -0.38 1.74
N LEU A 59 2.77 0.62 1.02
CA LEU A 59 3.56 1.28 -0.02
C LEU A 59 4.74 2.03 0.58
N GLY A 60 4.52 2.73 1.72
CA GLY A 60 5.61 3.41 2.41
C GLY A 60 6.72 2.46 2.81
N LYS A 61 6.36 1.30 3.37
CA LYS A 61 7.35 0.29 3.75
C LYS A 61 8.11 -0.25 2.55
N LEU A 62 7.43 -0.45 1.43
CA LEU A 62 8.07 -0.89 0.20
C LEU A 62 9.07 0.16 -0.29
N LEU A 63 8.69 1.43 -0.27
CA LEU A 63 9.56 2.52 -0.71
C LEU A 63 10.80 2.64 0.17
N GLU A 64 10.65 2.45 1.49
CA GLU A 64 11.81 2.39 2.38
C GLU A 64 12.78 1.30 1.97
N ARG A 65 12.23 0.12 1.70
CA ARG A 65 13.06 -1.06 1.39
C ARG A 65 13.83 -0.89 0.09
N VAL A 66 13.25 -0.20 -0.90
CA VAL A 66 13.95 0.06 -2.16
C VAL A 66 14.79 1.34 -2.14
N GLY A 67 14.88 2.01 -1.00
CA GLY A 67 15.77 3.15 -0.82
C GLY A 67 15.21 4.50 -1.21
N GLU A 68 13.90 4.60 -1.45
CA GLU A 68 13.25 5.86 -1.83
C GLU A 68 12.63 6.51 -0.59
N GLN A 69 13.48 6.98 0.31
CA GLN A 69 13.06 7.50 1.62
C GLN A 69 12.18 8.74 1.53
N GLU A 70 12.50 9.68 0.65
CA GLU A 70 11.70 10.89 0.52
C GLU A 70 10.28 10.58 0.08
N GLN A 71 10.14 9.65 -0.86
CA GLN A 71 8.84 9.23 -1.33
C GLN A 71 8.08 8.48 -0.25
N ALA A 72 8.77 7.65 0.53
CA ALA A 72 8.15 6.95 1.65
C ALA A 72 7.58 7.93 2.67
N ILE A 73 8.34 8.97 3.02
CA ILE A 73 7.89 10.00 3.95
C ILE A 73 6.62 10.67 3.41
N ALA A 74 6.60 11.05 2.14
CA ALA A 74 5.44 11.70 1.53
C ALA A 74 4.21 10.79 1.56
N VAL A 75 4.39 9.49 1.30
CA VAL A 75 3.29 8.52 1.33
C VAL A 75 2.74 8.36 2.75
N TYR A 76 3.62 8.29 3.76
CA TYR A 76 3.18 8.20 5.15
C TYR A 76 2.41 9.44 5.56
N GLU A 77 2.88 10.63 5.20
CA GLU A 77 2.19 11.88 5.53
C GLU A 77 0.79 11.90 4.92
N LYS A 78 0.67 11.50 3.66
CA LYS A 78 -0.63 11.46 2.99
C LYS A 78 -1.54 10.43 3.65
N GLY A 79 -1.00 9.27 4.00
CA GLY A 79 -1.76 8.24 4.71
C GLY A 79 -2.28 8.72 6.05
N MET A 80 -1.45 9.48 6.79
CA MET A 80 -1.86 10.07 8.07
C MET A 80 -3.04 11.02 7.90
N GLU A 81 -3.01 11.88 6.87
CA GLU A 81 -4.13 12.76 6.56
C GLU A 81 -5.41 11.98 6.28
N ARG A 82 -5.30 10.93 5.46
CA ARG A 82 -6.46 10.11 5.09
C ARG A 82 -7.01 9.32 6.27
N ALA A 83 -6.12 8.77 7.11
CA ALA A 83 -6.54 8.03 8.29
C ALA A 83 -7.26 8.95 9.27
N LYS A 84 -6.72 10.16 9.47
CA LYS A 84 -7.34 11.14 10.36
C LYS A 84 -8.73 11.55 9.86
N ALA A 85 -8.85 11.80 8.55
CA ALA A 85 -10.13 12.16 7.95
C ALA A 85 -11.16 11.04 8.09
N ALA A 86 -10.71 9.78 8.02
CA ALA A 86 -11.57 8.61 8.19
C ALA A 86 -11.83 8.27 9.66
N LYS A 87 -11.19 8.98 10.58
CA LYS A 87 -11.23 8.70 12.02
C LYS A 87 -10.70 7.31 12.36
N ASP A 88 -9.77 6.82 11.56
CA ASP A 88 -9.11 5.53 11.74
C ASP A 88 -7.82 5.77 12.51
N MET A 89 -7.94 5.87 13.84
CA MET A 89 -6.81 6.20 14.69
C MET A 89 -5.79 5.08 14.81
N HIS A 90 -6.22 3.83 14.64
CA HIS A 90 -5.30 2.71 14.64
C HIS A 90 -4.30 2.85 13.47
N SER A 91 -4.83 3.06 12.26
CA SER A 91 -3.98 3.26 11.09
C SER A 91 -3.15 4.54 11.19
N TYR A 92 -3.74 5.61 11.74
CA TYR A 92 -3.02 6.87 11.96
C TYR A 92 -1.79 6.64 12.84
N ASN A 93 -1.97 5.96 13.96
CA ASN A 93 -0.87 5.72 14.90
C ASN A 93 0.23 4.85 14.27
N GLU A 94 -0.16 3.86 13.49
CA GLU A 94 0.77 2.98 12.80
C GLU A 94 1.58 3.76 11.76
N LEU A 95 0.92 4.61 10.98
CA LEU A 95 1.56 5.45 9.99
C LEU A 95 2.47 6.50 10.63
N GLN A 96 2.02 7.09 11.74
CA GLN A 96 2.82 8.07 12.48
C GLN A 96 4.11 7.45 12.99
N ALA A 97 4.04 6.25 13.55
CA ALA A 97 5.23 5.56 14.05
C ALA A 97 6.23 5.30 12.92
N ALA A 98 5.74 4.82 11.78
CA ALA A 98 6.59 4.58 10.61
C ALA A 98 7.21 5.89 10.09
N TYR A 99 6.42 6.95 10.05
CA TYR A 99 6.87 8.27 9.62
C TYR A 99 8.00 8.78 10.55
N GLU A 100 7.80 8.69 11.86
CA GLU A 100 8.78 9.20 12.81
C GLU A 100 10.09 8.42 12.79
N ASP A 101 10.02 7.11 12.56
CA ASP A 101 11.22 6.29 12.43
C ASP A 101 12.08 6.73 11.24
N LEU A 102 11.45 7.23 10.19
CA LEU A 102 12.14 7.58 8.97
C LEU A 102 12.52 9.06 8.91
N ALA A 103 11.66 9.95 9.41
CA ALA A 103 11.86 11.40 9.32
C ALA A 103 12.81 11.95 10.37
N TYR A 104 12.96 11.26 11.48
CA TYR A 104 13.82 11.65 12.58
C TYR A 104 14.82 10.55 12.93
#